data_f38ee490d62a4b20c316a862efbd20a3
#
_entry.id   f38ee490d62a4b20c316a862efbd20a3
#
_cell.length_a   1.000
_cell.length_b   1.000
_cell.length_c   1.000
_cell.angle_alpha   90.00
_cell.angle_beta   90.00
_cell.angle_gamma   90.00
#
_symmetry.space_group_name_H-M   'P 1'
#
loop_
_entity.id
_entity.type
_entity.pdbx_description
1 polymer ?
#
loop_
_entity_poly.entity_id
_entity_poly.type
_entity_poly.pdbx_seq_one_letter_code
_entity_poly.pdbx_strand_id
1 'polypeptide(L)'
;GKALLALDYEEPINGATYTQADVRWCAAFIQQVINETGIIPLLYCSKGLLTQLDWSSVANLNVGGWVAQYANNNPMGWDNDPWTDNNGFGAIVPVMYQYTSHGRISGWDGNLDLNIFYGDQSAWYKFAKPLSNNEGKPALKNYLNEFAVDGLKGEYGNGDERKDNIYNSVQNAVNQ
;
A
#
# COMPACT_ATOMS: atom_id res chain seq x y z
N GLY A 1 8.75 6.59 -15.43
CA GLY A 1 8.90 5.31 -14.76
C GLY A 1 8.19 4.17 -15.45
N LYS A 2 8.56 2.95 -15.10
CA LYS A 2 7.95 1.72 -15.66
C LYS A 2 7.37 0.83 -14.57
N ALA A 3 7.62 1.15 -13.28
CA ALA A 3 7.15 0.39 -12.14
C ALA A 3 6.24 1.25 -11.26
N LEU A 4 5.19 0.64 -10.73
CA LEU A 4 4.39 1.21 -9.66
C LEU A 4 5.13 1.04 -8.34
N LEU A 5 4.90 1.99 -7.42
CA LEU A 5 5.22 1.81 -6.01
C LEU A 5 3.95 1.38 -5.30
N ALA A 6 4.06 0.54 -4.30
CA ALA A 6 2.96 0.18 -3.42
C ALA A 6 3.43 0.16 -1.97
N LEU A 7 2.64 0.72 -1.08
CA LEU A 7 2.73 0.43 0.34
C LEU A 7 1.96 -0.86 0.60
N ASP A 8 2.66 -1.89 0.99
CA ASP A 8 2.10 -3.17 1.40
C ASP A 8 1.71 -3.06 2.88
N TYR A 9 0.41 -3.09 3.15
CA TYR A 9 -0.14 -2.98 4.49
C TYR A 9 -1.12 -4.13 4.76
N GLU A 10 -0.58 -5.21 5.29
CA GLU A 10 -1.28 -6.47 5.55
C GLU A 10 -1.55 -6.72 7.04
N GLU A 11 -2.31 -7.75 7.34
CA GLU A 11 -2.65 -8.12 8.70
C GLU A 11 -1.40 -8.51 9.51
N PRO A 12 -1.28 -8.02 10.75
CA PRO A 12 -0.16 -8.35 11.60
C PRO A 12 -0.19 -9.84 11.99
N ILE A 13 0.98 -10.46 11.95
CA ILE A 13 1.19 -11.89 12.19
C ILE A 13 0.72 -12.34 13.59
N ASN A 14 0.54 -11.44 14.56
CA ASN A 14 0.31 -11.77 15.96
C ASN A 14 -1.05 -11.34 16.52
N GLY A 15 -2.08 -11.17 15.67
CA GLY A 15 -3.42 -10.84 16.13
C GLY A 15 -3.55 -9.43 16.74
N ALA A 16 -2.63 -8.53 16.44
CA ALA A 16 -2.78 -7.13 16.81
C ALA A 16 -4.00 -6.52 16.08
N THR A 17 -4.68 -5.61 16.75
CA THR A 17 -5.84 -4.93 16.18
C THR A 17 -5.38 -3.70 15.42
N TYR A 18 -5.85 -3.52 14.19
CA TYR A 18 -5.67 -2.28 13.45
C TYR A 18 -6.44 -1.14 14.08
N THR A 19 -5.85 0.04 14.09
CA THR A 19 -6.40 1.24 14.67
C THR A 19 -6.33 2.42 13.69
N GLN A 20 -6.99 3.50 14.02
CA GLN A 20 -6.88 4.73 13.23
C GLN A 20 -5.46 5.34 13.27
N ALA A 21 -4.62 4.96 14.24
CA ALA A 21 -3.20 5.35 14.25
C ALA A 21 -2.43 4.74 13.09
N ASP A 22 -2.76 3.51 12.69
CA ASP A 22 -2.14 2.84 11.55
C ASP A 22 -2.46 3.55 10.23
N VAL A 23 -3.69 4.04 10.07
CA VAL A 23 -4.08 4.81 8.88
C VAL A 23 -3.30 6.13 8.81
N ARG A 24 -3.14 6.82 9.96
CA ARG A 24 -2.31 8.03 10.01
C ARG A 24 -0.86 7.76 9.68
N TRP A 25 -0.31 6.64 10.16
CA TRP A 25 1.04 6.21 9.80
C TRP A 25 1.17 5.96 8.29
N CYS A 26 0.21 5.22 7.68
CA CYS A 26 0.19 5.00 6.24
C CYS A 26 0.15 6.32 5.47
N ALA A 27 -0.70 7.26 5.89
CA ALA A 27 -0.79 8.58 5.24
C ALA A 27 0.54 9.35 5.33
N ALA A 28 1.19 9.36 6.49
CA ALA A 28 2.48 10.03 6.67
C ALA A 28 3.58 9.36 5.84
N PHE A 29 3.64 8.03 5.84
CA PHE A 29 4.60 7.27 5.03
C PHE A 29 4.41 7.56 3.53
N ILE A 30 3.18 7.47 3.04
CA ILE A 30 2.84 7.75 1.64
C ILE A 30 3.19 9.20 1.26
N GLN A 31 2.86 10.16 2.12
CA GLN A 31 3.21 11.55 1.89
C GLN A 31 4.74 11.72 1.76
N GLN A 32 5.53 11.05 2.60
CA GLN A 32 6.98 11.09 2.48
C GLN A 32 7.48 10.48 1.18
N VAL A 33 6.92 9.34 0.76
CA VAL A 33 7.25 8.75 -0.54
C VAL A 33 6.95 9.73 -1.69
N ILE A 34 5.80 10.40 -1.66
CA ILE A 34 5.44 11.42 -2.66
C ILE A 34 6.43 12.57 -2.64
N ASN A 35 6.80 13.07 -1.44
CA ASN A 35 7.73 14.16 -1.28
C ASN A 35 9.11 13.84 -1.88
N GLU A 36 9.61 12.63 -1.66
CA GLU A 36 10.94 12.21 -2.09
C GLU A 36 10.99 11.80 -3.56
N THR A 37 9.96 11.15 -4.06
CA THR A 37 9.98 10.54 -5.39
C THR A 37 9.10 11.24 -6.41
N GLY A 38 8.11 12.01 -5.96
CA GLY A 38 7.02 12.53 -6.79
C GLY A 38 6.04 11.47 -7.26
N ILE A 39 6.20 10.21 -6.86
CA ILE A 39 5.31 9.11 -7.26
C ILE A 39 4.27 8.92 -6.16
N ILE A 40 3.00 8.86 -6.54
CA ILE A 40 1.92 8.47 -5.64
C ILE A 40 1.87 6.94 -5.62
N PRO A 41 2.22 6.27 -4.51
CA PRO A 41 2.18 4.82 -4.43
C PRO A 41 0.73 4.34 -4.35
N LEU A 42 0.49 3.07 -4.68
CA LEU A 42 -0.74 2.38 -4.33
C LEU A 42 -0.72 1.98 -2.86
N LEU A 43 -1.90 1.82 -2.28
CA LEU A 43 -2.07 1.13 -0.99
C LEU A 43 -2.52 -0.30 -1.28
N TYR A 44 -1.68 -1.30 -0.98
CA TYR A 44 -2.09 -2.69 -0.96
C TYR A 44 -2.59 -3.06 0.43
N CYS A 45 -3.80 -3.57 0.51
CA CYS A 45 -4.40 -4.10 1.73
C CYS A 45 -5.65 -4.94 1.44
N SER A 46 -6.13 -5.67 2.45
CA SER A 46 -7.40 -6.38 2.34
C SER A 46 -8.60 -5.42 2.30
N LYS A 47 -9.67 -5.81 1.59
CA LYS A 47 -10.93 -5.06 1.60
C LYS A 47 -11.50 -4.89 3.01
N GLY A 48 -11.34 -5.89 3.88
CA GLY A 48 -11.79 -5.83 5.26
C GLY A 48 -11.22 -4.62 6.02
N LEU A 49 -9.94 -4.32 5.83
CA LEU A 49 -9.31 -3.15 6.43
C LEU A 49 -9.88 -1.83 5.93
N LEU A 50 -10.16 -1.74 4.62
CA LEU A 50 -10.71 -0.52 4.02
C LEU A 50 -12.11 -0.17 4.54
N THR A 51 -12.86 -1.17 4.97
CA THR A 51 -14.22 -0.97 5.49
C THR A 51 -14.29 -0.79 7.01
N GLN A 52 -13.24 -1.17 7.74
CA GLN A 52 -13.20 -1.10 9.21
C GLN A 52 -12.68 0.24 9.75
N LEU A 53 -11.87 0.94 8.97
CA LEU A 53 -11.20 2.18 9.38
C LEU A 53 -11.51 3.33 8.42
N ASP A 54 -11.35 4.55 8.89
CA ASP A 54 -11.46 5.75 8.05
C ASP A 54 -10.14 6.03 7.33
N TRP A 55 -10.10 5.74 6.04
CA TRP A 55 -8.95 5.94 5.15
C TRP A 55 -8.93 7.29 4.44
N SER A 56 -9.78 8.23 4.84
CA SER A 56 -9.90 9.54 4.17
C SER A 56 -8.57 10.29 4.10
N SER A 57 -7.71 10.19 5.14
CA SER A 57 -6.40 10.85 5.14
C SER A 57 -5.45 10.30 4.05
N VAL A 58 -5.54 9.01 3.73
CA VAL A 58 -4.79 8.38 2.63
C VAL A 58 -5.42 8.71 1.29
N ALA A 59 -6.75 8.65 1.19
CA ALA A 59 -7.49 8.96 -0.03
C ALA A 59 -7.25 10.41 -0.50
N ASN A 60 -7.14 11.35 0.42
CA ASN A 60 -6.84 12.76 0.13
C ASN A 60 -5.46 12.97 -0.53
N LEU A 61 -4.58 11.99 -0.49
CA LEU A 61 -3.31 11.98 -1.21
C LEU A 61 -3.44 11.44 -2.64
N ASN A 62 -4.66 11.18 -3.11
CA ASN A 62 -4.98 10.58 -4.42
C ASN A 62 -4.41 9.16 -4.60
N VAL A 63 -4.29 8.42 -3.51
CA VAL A 63 -3.79 7.04 -3.50
C VAL A 63 -4.84 6.10 -4.09
N GLY A 64 -4.44 5.28 -5.05
CA GLY A 64 -5.26 4.19 -5.55
C GLY A 64 -5.10 2.93 -4.70
N GLY A 65 -6.17 2.14 -4.58
CA GLY A 65 -6.13 0.86 -3.87
C GLY A 65 -5.67 -0.29 -4.76
N TRP A 66 -4.74 -1.09 -4.26
CA TRP A 66 -4.52 -2.46 -4.72
C TRP A 66 -5.16 -3.37 -3.68
N VAL A 67 -6.38 -3.80 -3.95
CA VAL A 67 -7.24 -4.41 -2.95
C VAL A 67 -7.23 -5.92 -3.08
N ALA A 68 -6.98 -6.62 -1.97
CA ALA A 68 -7.09 -8.07 -1.88
C ALA A 68 -8.45 -8.48 -1.35
N GLN A 69 -9.16 -9.31 -2.11
CA GLN A 69 -10.40 -9.96 -1.71
C GLN A 69 -10.65 -11.19 -2.58
N TYR A 70 -10.92 -12.31 -1.97
CA TYR A 70 -11.08 -13.59 -2.65
C TYR A 70 -12.51 -14.08 -2.55
N ALA A 71 -13.09 -14.54 -3.65
CA ALA A 71 -14.40 -15.20 -3.64
C ALA A 71 -14.36 -16.50 -2.83
N ASN A 72 -13.25 -17.24 -2.96
CA ASN A 72 -12.97 -18.51 -2.26
C ASN A 72 -11.47 -18.84 -2.40
N ASN A 73 -11.05 -19.97 -1.83
CA ASN A 73 -9.68 -20.47 -1.89
C ASN A 73 -9.49 -21.60 -2.92
N ASN A 74 -10.40 -21.77 -3.88
CA ASN A 74 -10.23 -22.74 -4.94
C ASN A 74 -9.13 -22.33 -5.91
N PRO A 75 -8.34 -23.28 -6.42
CA PRO A 75 -7.38 -23.00 -7.49
C PRO A 75 -8.09 -22.45 -8.73
N MET A 76 -7.54 -21.36 -9.30
CA MET A 76 -8.10 -20.75 -10.51
C MET A 76 -7.01 -20.19 -11.42
N GLY A 77 -7.29 -20.15 -12.71
CA GLY A 77 -6.45 -19.53 -13.72
C GLY A 77 -6.65 -18.01 -13.85
N TRP A 78 -6.11 -17.46 -14.92
CA TRP A 78 -6.37 -16.07 -15.29
C TRP A 78 -7.86 -15.84 -15.52
N ASP A 79 -8.35 -14.75 -14.95
CA ASP A 79 -9.72 -14.27 -15.14
C ASP A 79 -9.66 -12.78 -15.50
N ASN A 80 -10.35 -12.41 -16.57
CA ASN A 80 -10.42 -11.03 -17.05
C ASN A 80 -11.58 -10.25 -16.42
N ASP A 81 -12.50 -10.94 -15.75
CA ASP A 81 -13.67 -10.37 -15.06
C ASP A 81 -13.88 -11.10 -13.72
N PRO A 82 -12.88 -11.07 -12.83
CA PRO A 82 -12.98 -11.80 -11.58
C PRO A 82 -14.09 -11.26 -10.69
N TRP A 83 -14.73 -12.17 -9.94
CA TRP A 83 -15.72 -11.77 -8.96
C TRP A 83 -15.16 -10.70 -8.00
N THR A 84 -15.91 -9.63 -7.83
CA THR A 84 -15.65 -8.58 -6.85
C THR A 84 -16.92 -8.27 -6.07
N ASP A 85 -16.79 -8.08 -4.76
CA ASP A 85 -17.85 -7.44 -3.98
C ASP A 85 -17.63 -5.93 -4.02
N ASN A 86 -18.43 -5.25 -4.84
CA ASN A 86 -18.34 -3.80 -5.04
C ASN A 86 -19.02 -2.98 -3.93
N ASN A 87 -19.45 -3.60 -2.84
CA ASN A 87 -20.06 -2.92 -1.71
C ASN A 87 -19.03 -2.19 -0.86
N GLY A 88 -18.55 -1.08 -1.38
CA GLY A 88 -17.72 -0.12 -0.66
C GLY A 88 -16.28 -0.56 -0.42
N PHE A 89 -15.39 0.32 -0.76
CA PHE A 89 -13.96 0.24 -0.43
C PHE A 89 -13.57 1.41 0.51
N GLY A 90 -14.52 1.87 1.32
CA GLY A 90 -14.33 3.06 2.14
C GLY A 90 -14.04 4.29 1.26
N ALA A 91 -13.05 5.09 1.67
CA ALA A 91 -12.62 6.27 0.92
C ALA A 91 -11.64 5.95 -0.24
N ILE A 92 -11.11 4.74 -0.31
CA ILE A 92 -10.08 4.34 -1.30
C ILE A 92 -10.75 3.88 -2.59
N VAL A 93 -10.28 4.38 -3.73
CA VAL A 93 -10.71 3.92 -5.05
C VAL A 93 -9.83 2.76 -5.50
N PRO A 94 -10.37 1.55 -5.71
CA PRO A 94 -9.59 0.44 -6.21
C PRO A 94 -9.16 0.67 -7.67
N VAL A 95 -7.89 0.53 -7.94
CA VAL A 95 -7.30 0.59 -9.29
C VAL A 95 -6.66 -0.74 -9.69
N MET A 96 -6.39 -1.58 -8.71
CA MET A 96 -5.85 -2.93 -8.89
C MET A 96 -6.49 -3.87 -7.88
N TYR A 97 -6.72 -5.11 -8.28
CA TYR A 97 -7.43 -6.08 -7.48
C TYR A 97 -6.71 -7.42 -7.50
N GLN A 98 -6.38 -7.94 -6.31
CA GLN A 98 -5.89 -9.30 -6.14
C GLN A 98 -7.09 -10.20 -5.86
N TYR A 99 -7.44 -11.04 -6.82
CA TYR A 99 -8.67 -11.81 -6.77
C TYR A 99 -8.50 -13.26 -6.30
N THR A 100 -7.27 -13.72 -6.18
CA THR A 100 -6.93 -15.03 -5.60
C THR A 100 -5.49 -15.08 -5.11
N SER A 101 -5.24 -15.87 -4.09
CA SER A 101 -3.91 -16.33 -3.66
C SER A 101 -3.68 -17.81 -4.00
N HIS A 102 -4.58 -18.42 -4.78
CA HIS A 102 -4.53 -19.82 -5.22
C HIS A 102 -4.48 -19.93 -6.74
N GLY A 103 -3.85 -18.94 -7.39
CA GLY A 103 -3.70 -18.92 -8.84
C GLY A 103 -2.89 -20.08 -9.38
N ARG A 104 -3.20 -20.48 -10.61
CA ARG A 104 -2.51 -21.50 -11.38
C ARG A 104 -2.13 -20.97 -12.75
N ILE A 105 -0.88 -21.10 -13.09
CA ILE A 105 -0.36 -20.80 -14.44
C ILE A 105 0.47 -21.96 -14.94
N SER A 106 0.56 -22.10 -16.26
CA SER A 106 1.41 -23.13 -16.87
C SER A 106 2.88 -22.93 -16.49
N GLY A 107 3.55 -24.01 -16.09
CA GLY A 107 4.96 -23.98 -15.72
C GLY A 107 5.24 -23.63 -14.25
N TRP A 108 4.23 -23.48 -13.42
CA TRP A 108 4.38 -23.28 -11.99
C TRP A 108 3.39 -24.14 -11.20
N ASP A 109 3.91 -24.95 -10.27
CA ASP A 109 3.10 -25.93 -9.52
C ASP A 109 2.54 -25.38 -8.20
N GLY A 110 3.02 -24.23 -7.72
CA GLY A 110 2.60 -23.60 -6.47
C GLY A 110 1.38 -22.69 -6.63
N ASN A 111 0.91 -22.15 -5.50
CA ASN A 111 -0.06 -21.06 -5.47
C ASN A 111 0.61 -19.76 -5.92
N LEU A 112 -0.15 -18.93 -6.60
CA LEU A 112 0.25 -17.58 -7.02
C LEU A 112 -0.87 -16.59 -6.75
N ASP A 113 -0.48 -15.37 -6.46
CA ASP A 113 -1.39 -14.24 -6.40
C ASP A 113 -1.69 -13.76 -7.81
N LEU A 114 -2.95 -13.81 -8.22
CA LEU A 114 -3.36 -13.26 -9.50
C LEU A 114 -4.09 -11.93 -9.30
N ASN A 115 -3.74 -11.00 -10.16
CA ASN A 115 -4.16 -9.62 -10.04
C ASN A 115 -4.73 -9.10 -11.36
N ILE A 116 -5.66 -8.16 -11.28
CA ILE A 116 -6.14 -7.38 -12.42
C ILE A 116 -5.93 -5.89 -12.14
N PHE A 117 -5.40 -5.18 -13.12
CA PHE A 117 -5.30 -3.73 -13.11
C PHE A 117 -6.42 -3.13 -13.94
N TYR A 118 -7.20 -2.22 -13.35
CA TYR A 118 -8.35 -1.58 -14.00
C TYR A 118 -7.91 -0.38 -14.86
N GLY A 119 -7.14 -0.65 -15.89
CA GLY A 119 -6.64 0.35 -16.80
C GLY A 119 -5.80 -0.24 -17.91
N ASP A 120 -5.46 0.61 -18.86
CA ASP A 120 -4.54 0.29 -19.95
C ASP A 120 -3.07 0.63 -19.58
N GLN A 121 -2.16 0.39 -20.51
CA GLN A 121 -0.75 0.72 -20.35
C GLN A 121 -0.52 2.22 -20.10
N SER A 122 -1.35 3.09 -20.70
CA SER A 122 -1.25 4.54 -20.48
C SER A 122 -1.61 4.91 -19.04
N ALA A 123 -2.66 4.30 -18.49
CA ALA A 123 -3.03 4.46 -17.08
C ALA A 123 -1.94 3.95 -16.13
N TRP A 124 -1.36 2.77 -16.43
CA TRP A 124 -0.20 2.26 -15.69
C TRP A 124 0.95 3.26 -15.63
N TYR A 125 1.31 3.83 -16.78
CA TYR A 125 2.41 4.81 -16.85
C TYR A 125 2.12 6.11 -16.09
N LYS A 126 0.86 6.52 -15.95
CA LYS A 126 0.50 7.68 -15.13
C LYS A 126 0.80 7.44 -13.66
N PHE A 127 0.49 6.25 -13.13
CA PHE A 127 0.84 5.87 -11.75
C PHE A 127 2.36 5.74 -11.55
N ALA A 128 3.08 5.27 -12.56
CA ALA A 128 4.52 5.06 -12.49
C ALA A 128 5.35 6.34 -12.79
N LYS A 129 4.72 7.47 -13.10
CA LYS A 129 5.40 8.72 -13.48
C LYS A 129 5.47 9.68 -12.30
N PRO A 130 6.64 10.24 -11.98
CA PRO A 130 6.75 11.29 -10.99
C PRO A 130 5.90 12.53 -11.33
N LEU A 131 5.33 13.16 -10.32
CA LEU A 131 4.71 14.46 -10.43
C LEU A 131 5.77 15.51 -10.84
N SER A 132 5.39 16.44 -11.71
CA SER A 132 6.31 17.27 -12.50
C SER A 132 7.11 18.36 -11.78
N ASN A 133 7.35 18.32 -10.47
CA ASN A 133 8.03 19.39 -9.74
C ASN A 133 9.05 18.94 -8.67
N ASN A 134 9.68 17.78 -8.84
CA ASN A 134 10.60 17.24 -7.81
C ASN A 134 12.10 17.39 -8.16
N GLU A 135 12.51 18.48 -8.80
CA GLU A 135 13.93 18.77 -8.93
C GLU A 135 14.47 19.26 -7.57
N GLY A 136 15.38 18.48 -6.98
CA GLY A 136 16.20 18.89 -5.83
C GLY A 136 15.87 18.32 -4.46
N LYS A 137 15.03 17.28 -4.33
CA LYS A 137 14.76 16.66 -3.03
C LYS A 137 15.79 15.57 -2.68
N PRO A 138 16.15 15.41 -1.38
CA PRO A 138 17.05 14.35 -0.92
C PRO A 138 16.55 12.96 -1.35
N ALA A 139 17.47 12.07 -1.66
CA ALA A 139 17.10 10.73 -2.11
C ALA A 139 16.37 9.95 -1.00
N LEU A 140 15.20 9.43 -1.32
CA LEU A 140 14.40 8.51 -0.47
C LEU A 140 15.27 7.43 0.20
N LYS A 141 16.34 7.01 -0.48
CA LYS A 141 17.26 5.98 0.00
C LYS A 141 17.89 6.31 1.36
N ASN A 142 18.25 7.57 1.63
CA ASN A 142 18.88 7.93 2.89
C ASN A 142 17.87 7.87 4.04
N TYR A 143 16.67 8.42 3.83
CA TYR A 143 15.59 8.38 4.82
C TYR A 143 15.17 6.96 5.17
N LEU A 144 14.94 6.11 4.16
CA LEU A 144 14.55 4.70 4.41
C LEU A 144 15.66 3.91 5.11
N ASN A 145 16.93 4.20 4.84
CA ASN A 145 18.04 3.56 5.53
C ASN A 145 18.09 3.97 7.01
N GLU A 146 17.96 5.24 7.34
CA GLU A 146 17.93 5.73 8.72
C GLU A 146 16.74 5.13 9.47
N PHE A 147 15.55 5.17 8.88
CA PHE A 147 14.34 4.60 9.45
C PHE A 147 14.45 3.08 9.69
N ALA A 148 15.01 2.34 8.73
CA ALA A 148 15.21 0.89 8.87
C ALA A 148 16.26 0.56 9.94
N VAL A 149 17.34 1.34 10.02
CA VAL A 149 18.39 1.17 11.06
C VAL A 149 17.82 1.42 12.44
N ASP A 150 17.04 2.46 12.63
CA ASP A 150 16.43 2.80 13.92
C ASP A 150 15.38 1.76 14.32
N GLY A 151 14.61 1.26 13.35
CA GLY A 151 13.70 0.14 13.59
C GLY A 151 14.41 -1.15 14.04
N LEU A 152 15.55 -1.47 13.42
CA LEU A 152 16.37 -2.63 13.80
C LEU A 152 17.02 -2.48 15.17
N LYS A 153 17.35 -1.26 15.58
CA LYS A 153 17.87 -0.98 16.93
C LYS A 153 16.79 -1.01 18.02
N GLY A 154 15.51 -1.12 17.64
CA GLY A 154 14.39 -1.12 18.56
C GLY A 154 14.06 0.26 19.15
N GLU A 155 14.54 1.34 18.54
CA GLU A 155 14.36 2.72 19.04
C GLU A 155 12.90 3.17 19.06
N TYR A 156 12.02 2.48 18.31
CA TYR A 156 10.59 2.77 18.26
C TYR A 156 9.76 1.96 19.27
N GLY A 157 10.37 1.13 20.14
CA GLY A 157 9.64 0.31 21.11
C GLY A 157 8.94 -0.90 20.49
N ASN A 158 7.88 -1.38 21.12
CA ASN A 158 7.10 -2.56 20.70
C ASN A 158 5.60 -2.28 20.67
N GLY A 159 4.85 -3.04 19.87
CA GLY A 159 3.39 -2.97 19.80
C GLY A 159 2.88 -1.58 19.39
N ASP A 160 1.89 -1.08 20.13
CA ASP A 160 1.25 0.22 19.83
C ASP A 160 2.19 1.40 20.10
N GLU A 161 3.04 1.30 21.13
CA GLU A 161 4.08 2.30 21.37
C GLU A 161 5.01 2.46 20.17
N ARG A 162 5.39 1.36 19.54
CA ARG A 162 6.21 1.39 18.31
C ARG A 162 5.52 2.13 17.19
N LYS A 163 4.21 1.91 17.00
CA LYS A 163 3.44 2.57 15.95
C LYS A 163 3.38 4.08 16.15
N ASP A 164 3.12 4.52 17.37
CA ASP A 164 3.05 5.94 17.71
C ASP A 164 4.41 6.63 17.57
N ASN A 165 5.49 5.99 17.99
CA ASN A 165 6.85 6.52 17.85
C ASN A 165 7.27 6.62 16.37
N ILE A 166 6.94 5.62 15.55
CA ILE A 166 7.17 5.65 14.10
C ILE A 166 6.36 6.79 13.46
N TYR A 167 5.07 6.90 13.78
CA TYR A 167 4.23 7.97 13.27
C TYR A 167 4.80 9.36 13.61
N ASN A 168 5.19 9.59 14.85
CA ASN A 168 5.74 10.86 15.29
C ASN A 168 7.09 11.17 14.62
N SER A 169 7.94 10.16 14.43
CA SER A 169 9.21 10.30 13.71
C SER A 169 9.00 10.73 12.25
N VAL A 170 8.05 10.08 11.56
CA VAL A 170 7.69 10.44 10.18
C VAL A 170 7.10 11.85 10.10
N GLN A 171 6.19 12.22 11.02
CA GLN A 171 5.60 13.57 11.05
C GLN A 171 6.65 14.65 11.31
N ASN A 172 7.60 14.41 12.19
CA ASN A 172 8.68 15.36 12.44
C ASN A 172 9.58 15.55 11.22
N ALA A 173 9.84 14.47 10.46
CA ALA A 173 10.63 14.56 9.23
C ALA A 173 9.89 15.30 8.10
N VAL A 174 8.56 15.17 8.03
CA VAL A 174 7.73 15.86 7.01
C VAL A 174 7.63 17.36 7.26
N ASN A 175 7.70 17.79 8.54
CA ASN A 175 7.52 19.20 8.93
C ASN A 175 8.84 20.01 8.95
N GLN A 176 9.98 19.41 8.60
CA GLN A 176 11.28 20.05 8.42
C GLN A 176 11.51 20.41 6.94
#